data_73ced6f7be092b1bf6afa01434dee723
#
_entry.id   73ced6f7be092b1bf6afa01434dee723
#
_cell.length_a   1.000
_cell.length_b   1.000
_cell.length_c   1.000
_cell.angle_alpha   90.00
_cell.angle_beta   90.00
_cell.angle_gamma   90.00
#
_symmetry.space_group_name_H-M   'P 1'
#
loop_
_entity.id
_entity.type
_entity.pdbx_description
1 polymer ?
#
loop_
_entity_poly.entity_id
_entity_poly.type
_entity_poly.pdbx_seq_one_letter_code
_entity_poly.pdbx_strand_id
1 'polypeptide(L)'
;MEDPDVTAMKANSDNREYVLQAVKTKGKLLEFAIPELQDDEEIVKEALKQDGEAMEFVSDRLKDNKEIMLLAINGAPWTACYASERLRDDKDVIMASVKTYGQTLYYASEKLRDDKEVVKAAVENKGLIVKYASLRLRSDKEIAEIAINQDKRAYQFLSKELKNEMSQ
;
A
#
# COMPACT_ATOMS: atom_id res chain seq x y z
N MET A 1 0.46 28.16 -16.19
CA MET A 1 0.83 27.57 -17.50
C MET A 1 0.87 26.06 -17.27
N GLU A 2 0.14 25.25 -18.04
CA GLU A 2 0.13 23.80 -17.88
C GLU A 2 1.50 23.22 -18.26
N ASP A 3 1.91 22.11 -17.61
CA ASP A 3 3.14 21.39 -17.93
C ASP A 3 3.10 20.96 -19.41
N PRO A 4 4.14 21.29 -20.23
CA PRO A 4 4.18 20.91 -21.65
C PRO A 4 4.01 19.40 -21.88
N ASP A 5 4.55 18.55 -20.98
CA ASP A 5 4.43 17.11 -21.08
C ASP A 5 2.97 16.66 -20.91
N VAL A 6 2.23 17.30 -19.98
CA VAL A 6 0.81 17.04 -19.77
C VAL A 6 -0.01 17.45 -20.97
N THR A 7 0.27 18.63 -21.55
CA THR A 7 -0.42 19.11 -22.76
C THR A 7 -0.21 18.16 -23.92
N ALA A 8 1.03 17.74 -24.15
CA ALA A 8 1.38 16.79 -25.22
C ALA A 8 0.77 15.42 -25.00
N MET A 9 0.75 14.95 -23.74
CA MET A 9 0.13 13.68 -23.36
C MET A 9 -1.38 13.68 -23.62
N LYS A 10 -2.10 14.74 -23.23
CA LYS A 10 -3.53 14.89 -23.49
C LYS A 10 -3.87 14.86 -24.98
N ALA A 11 -3.01 15.45 -25.83
CA ALA A 11 -3.18 15.46 -27.28
C ALA A 11 -2.92 14.08 -27.95
N ASN A 12 -2.28 13.15 -27.23
CA ASN A 12 -1.89 11.82 -27.72
C ASN A 12 -2.36 10.68 -26.77
N SER A 13 -3.41 10.93 -26.01
CA SER A 13 -3.86 10.04 -24.92
C SER A 13 -4.33 8.65 -25.38
N ASP A 14 -4.67 8.48 -26.66
CA ASP A 14 -5.08 7.25 -27.33
C ASP A 14 -3.96 6.62 -28.18
N ASN A 15 -2.82 7.32 -28.33
CA ASN A 15 -1.69 6.81 -29.09
C ASN A 15 -0.81 5.93 -28.19
N ARG A 16 -0.94 4.61 -28.31
CA ARG A 16 -0.24 3.62 -27.49
C ARG A 16 1.29 3.82 -27.46
N GLU A 17 1.92 4.03 -28.64
CA GLU A 17 3.37 4.21 -28.72
C GLU A 17 3.82 5.49 -28.02
N TYR A 18 3.09 6.59 -28.23
CA TYR A 18 3.36 7.85 -27.54
C TYR A 18 3.24 7.70 -26.03
N VAL A 19 2.14 7.12 -25.54
CA VAL A 19 1.88 6.91 -24.11
C VAL A 19 2.98 6.05 -23.49
N LEU A 20 3.39 4.96 -24.16
CA LEU A 20 4.47 4.08 -23.69
C LEU A 20 5.79 4.83 -23.51
N GLN A 21 6.16 5.72 -24.45
CA GLN A 21 7.37 6.51 -24.33
C GLN A 21 7.25 7.59 -23.25
N ALA A 22 6.10 8.24 -23.14
CA ALA A 22 5.85 9.28 -22.16
C ALA A 22 5.95 8.75 -20.72
N VAL A 23 5.33 7.58 -20.41
CA VAL A 23 5.37 7.01 -19.06
C VAL A 23 6.75 6.51 -18.63
N LYS A 24 7.64 6.14 -19.57
CA LYS A 24 9.04 5.81 -19.29
C LYS A 24 9.84 7.00 -18.76
N THR A 25 9.43 8.20 -19.07
CA THR A 25 10.07 9.44 -18.59
C THR A 25 9.37 9.99 -17.34
N LYS A 26 8.04 9.88 -17.29
CA LYS A 26 7.21 10.45 -16.24
C LYS A 26 5.98 9.54 -16.02
N GLY A 27 6.11 8.57 -15.09
CA GLY A 27 5.10 7.51 -14.88
C GLY A 27 3.69 8.03 -14.61
N LYS A 28 3.57 9.14 -13.88
CA LYS A 28 2.27 9.78 -13.57
C LYS A 28 1.54 10.35 -14.80
N LEU A 29 2.19 10.46 -15.96
CA LEU A 29 1.48 10.81 -17.19
C LEU A 29 0.43 9.76 -17.59
N LEU A 30 0.48 8.56 -17.00
CA LEU A 30 -0.56 7.53 -17.14
C LEU A 30 -1.97 8.07 -16.78
N GLU A 31 -2.07 9.08 -15.90
CA GLU A 31 -3.32 9.78 -15.57
C GLU A 31 -4.11 10.25 -16.79
N PHE A 32 -3.39 10.70 -17.81
CA PHE A 32 -3.99 11.33 -19.01
C PHE A 32 -4.20 10.35 -20.17
N ALA A 33 -3.82 9.07 -20.00
CA ALA A 33 -4.09 8.04 -21.00
C ALA A 33 -5.57 7.64 -20.97
N ILE A 34 -6.08 7.16 -22.11
CA ILE A 34 -7.44 6.59 -22.15
C ILE A 34 -7.52 5.31 -21.29
N PRO A 35 -8.71 4.93 -20.80
CA PRO A 35 -8.88 3.77 -19.91
C PRO A 35 -8.28 2.46 -20.46
N GLU A 36 -8.34 2.25 -21.78
CA GLU A 36 -7.78 1.06 -22.43
C GLU A 36 -6.25 0.99 -22.27
N LEU A 37 -5.55 2.13 -22.25
CA LEU A 37 -4.11 2.19 -22.05
C LEU A 37 -3.71 2.20 -20.56
N GLN A 38 -4.61 2.63 -19.68
CA GLN A 38 -4.48 2.44 -18.22
C GLN A 38 -4.68 0.97 -17.81
N ASP A 39 -5.20 0.13 -18.73
CA ASP A 39 -5.35 -1.33 -18.61
C ASP A 39 -4.32 -2.12 -19.44
N ASP A 40 -3.38 -1.45 -20.10
CA ASP A 40 -2.29 -2.10 -20.85
C ASP A 40 -1.13 -2.46 -19.91
N GLU A 41 -0.86 -3.77 -19.78
CA GLU A 41 0.15 -4.26 -18.82
C GLU A 41 1.56 -3.74 -19.08
N GLU A 42 1.95 -3.58 -20.36
CA GLU A 42 3.29 -3.08 -20.70
C GLU A 42 3.44 -1.61 -20.31
N ILE A 43 2.47 -0.78 -20.66
CA ILE A 43 2.44 0.65 -20.33
C ILE A 43 2.44 0.83 -18.81
N VAL A 44 1.58 0.09 -18.09
CA VAL A 44 1.46 0.16 -16.63
C VAL A 44 2.77 -0.28 -15.95
N LYS A 45 3.39 -1.38 -16.39
CA LYS A 45 4.67 -1.84 -15.84
C LYS A 45 5.77 -0.79 -16.04
N GLU A 46 5.85 -0.16 -17.20
CA GLU A 46 6.84 0.89 -17.43
C GLU A 46 6.55 2.15 -16.58
N ALA A 47 5.29 2.55 -16.47
CA ALA A 47 4.90 3.66 -15.60
C ALA A 47 5.29 3.40 -14.12
N LEU A 48 5.00 2.21 -13.61
CA LEU A 48 5.30 1.82 -12.22
C LEU A 48 6.80 1.64 -11.93
N LYS A 49 7.59 1.22 -12.91
CA LYS A 49 9.06 1.19 -12.78
C LYS A 49 9.63 2.60 -12.62
N GLN A 50 9.05 3.55 -13.32
CA GLN A 50 9.47 4.95 -13.25
C GLN A 50 8.92 5.64 -11.99
N ASP A 51 7.66 5.41 -11.64
CA ASP A 51 7.01 5.99 -10.46
C ASP A 51 5.91 5.04 -9.94
N GLY A 52 6.15 4.39 -8.79
CA GLY A 52 5.17 3.49 -8.16
C GLY A 52 3.83 4.17 -7.85
N GLU A 53 3.81 5.50 -7.68
CA GLU A 53 2.58 6.26 -7.42
C GLU A 53 1.64 6.31 -8.64
N ALA A 54 2.12 5.98 -9.84
CA ALA A 54 1.26 5.82 -11.01
C ALA A 54 0.17 4.75 -10.83
N MET A 55 0.29 3.90 -9.78
CA MET A 55 -0.72 2.91 -9.40
C MET A 55 -2.12 3.51 -9.17
N GLU A 56 -2.19 4.77 -8.80
CA GLU A 56 -3.46 5.49 -8.65
C GLU A 56 -4.32 5.43 -9.92
N PHE A 57 -3.68 5.55 -11.08
CA PHE A 57 -4.33 5.66 -12.41
C PHE A 57 -4.50 4.32 -13.12
N VAL A 58 -4.03 3.22 -12.53
CA VAL A 58 -4.11 1.88 -13.10
C VAL A 58 -5.54 1.35 -13.01
N SER A 59 -5.98 0.55 -14.00
CA SER A 59 -7.30 -0.08 -14.01
C SER A 59 -7.52 -1.00 -12.80
N ASP A 60 -8.79 -1.20 -12.42
CA ASP A 60 -9.14 -2.11 -11.32
C ASP A 60 -8.72 -3.56 -11.61
N ARG A 61 -8.77 -3.99 -12.87
CA ARG A 61 -8.29 -5.32 -13.30
C ARG A 61 -6.80 -5.50 -12.95
N LEU A 62 -5.98 -4.51 -13.25
CA LEU A 62 -4.54 -4.57 -12.98
C LEU A 62 -4.20 -4.26 -11.51
N LYS A 63 -5.04 -3.52 -10.79
CA LYS A 63 -4.96 -3.39 -9.32
C LYS A 63 -5.21 -4.72 -8.59
N ASP A 64 -5.85 -5.69 -9.25
CA ASP A 64 -5.98 -7.08 -8.77
C ASP A 64 -4.86 -8.01 -9.26
N ASN A 65 -3.89 -7.52 -9.99
CA ASN A 65 -2.72 -8.29 -10.41
C ASN A 65 -1.60 -8.19 -9.36
N LYS A 66 -1.24 -9.34 -8.75
CA LYS A 66 -0.22 -9.39 -7.66
C LYS A 66 1.15 -8.88 -8.11
N GLU A 67 1.61 -9.24 -9.31
CA GLU A 67 2.93 -8.81 -9.84
C GLU A 67 2.97 -7.29 -10.00
N ILE A 68 1.92 -6.71 -10.58
CA ILE A 68 1.79 -5.26 -10.78
C ILE A 68 1.70 -4.53 -9.44
N MET A 69 0.92 -5.04 -8.49
CA MET A 69 0.81 -4.47 -7.15
C MET A 69 2.16 -4.47 -6.42
N LEU A 70 2.90 -5.59 -6.47
CA LEU A 70 4.23 -5.68 -5.85
C LEU A 70 5.24 -4.74 -6.51
N LEU A 71 5.16 -4.52 -7.83
CA LEU A 71 5.99 -3.55 -8.54
C LEU A 71 5.72 -2.13 -8.03
N ALA A 72 4.45 -1.73 -7.87
CA ALA A 72 4.07 -0.44 -7.32
C ALA A 72 4.56 -0.26 -5.87
N ILE A 73 4.33 -1.26 -5.01
CA ILE A 73 4.77 -1.26 -3.60
C ILE A 73 6.29 -1.10 -3.48
N ASN A 74 7.06 -1.72 -4.36
CA ASN A 74 8.52 -1.58 -4.35
C ASN A 74 8.99 -0.14 -4.58
N GLY A 75 8.30 0.61 -5.43
CA GLY A 75 8.58 2.03 -5.69
C GLY A 75 7.94 2.98 -4.66
N ALA A 76 6.73 2.65 -4.20
CA ALA A 76 5.93 3.45 -3.28
C ALA A 76 5.08 2.55 -2.37
N PRO A 77 5.57 2.15 -1.18
CA PRO A 77 4.92 1.16 -0.31
C PRO A 77 3.47 1.50 0.07
N TRP A 78 3.13 2.77 0.19
CA TRP A 78 1.78 3.21 0.53
C TRP A 78 0.74 2.89 -0.56
N THR A 79 1.16 2.57 -1.80
CA THR A 79 0.26 2.22 -2.91
C THR A 79 -0.51 0.91 -2.68
N ALA A 80 -0.14 0.12 -1.67
CA ALA A 80 -0.95 -1.00 -1.19
C ALA A 80 -2.40 -0.62 -0.83
N CYS A 81 -2.70 0.67 -0.60
CA CYS A 81 -4.07 1.16 -0.41
C CYS A 81 -4.96 0.95 -1.64
N TYR A 82 -4.38 0.86 -2.83
CA TYR A 82 -5.09 0.59 -4.08
C TYR A 82 -5.35 -0.90 -4.36
N ALA A 83 -4.80 -1.80 -3.53
CA ALA A 83 -4.97 -3.24 -3.70
C ALA A 83 -6.46 -3.64 -3.66
N SER A 84 -6.84 -4.59 -4.53
CA SER A 84 -8.15 -5.23 -4.48
C SER A 84 -8.41 -5.92 -3.13
N GLU A 85 -9.67 -6.25 -2.82
CA GLU A 85 -9.99 -7.01 -1.60
C GLU A 85 -9.22 -8.33 -1.54
N ARG A 86 -9.07 -9.03 -2.66
CA ARG A 86 -8.30 -10.27 -2.76
C ARG A 86 -6.83 -10.06 -2.38
N LEU A 87 -6.20 -9.01 -2.89
CA LEU A 87 -4.80 -8.71 -2.59
C LEU A 87 -4.60 -8.13 -1.19
N ARG A 88 -5.62 -7.51 -0.60
CA ARG A 88 -5.60 -7.11 0.82
C ARG A 88 -5.65 -8.31 1.78
N ASP A 89 -6.04 -9.50 1.31
CA ASP A 89 -5.94 -10.79 2.03
C ASP A 89 -4.71 -11.62 1.61
N ASP A 90 -3.87 -11.10 0.72
CA ASP A 90 -2.61 -11.74 0.32
C ASP A 90 -1.48 -11.30 1.26
N LYS A 91 -0.97 -12.26 2.05
CA LYS A 91 0.07 -11.98 3.06
C LYS A 91 1.36 -11.42 2.45
N ASP A 92 1.78 -11.89 1.28
CA ASP A 92 3.02 -11.42 0.64
C ASP A 92 2.89 -9.95 0.23
N VAL A 93 1.72 -9.57 -0.34
CA VAL A 93 1.44 -8.18 -0.73
C VAL A 93 1.45 -7.26 0.48
N ILE A 94 0.75 -7.65 1.55
CA ILE A 94 0.69 -6.82 2.77
C ILE A 94 2.05 -6.76 3.44
N MET A 95 2.80 -7.89 3.55
CA MET A 95 4.14 -7.92 4.13
C MET A 95 5.16 -7.10 3.36
N ALA A 96 5.05 -7.02 2.03
CA ALA A 96 5.92 -6.18 1.20
C ALA A 96 5.81 -4.70 1.57
N SER A 97 4.64 -4.26 2.01
CA SER A 97 4.37 -2.86 2.35
C SER A 97 4.54 -2.56 3.85
N VAL A 98 3.97 -3.37 4.76
CA VAL A 98 3.92 -3.02 6.20
C VAL A 98 5.29 -2.86 6.85
N LYS A 99 6.32 -3.52 6.34
CA LYS A 99 7.70 -3.41 6.85
C LYS A 99 8.27 -2.00 6.74
N THR A 100 7.86 -1.26 5.72
CA THR A 100 8.33 0.11 5.46
C THR A 100 7.23 1.16 5.65
N TYR A 101 5.97 0.76 5.52
CA TYR A 101 4.80 1.61 5.69
C TYR A 101 3.74 0.90 6.54
N GLY A 102 3.92 0.90 7.86
CA GLY A 102 3.06 0.19 8.81
C GLY A 102 1.57 0.52 8.71
N GLN A 103 1.22 1.73 8.21
CA GLN A 103 -0.17 2.11 7.98
C GLN A 103 -0.93 1.18 7.04
N THR A 104 -0.25 0.40 6.22
CA THR A 104 -0.86 -0.61 5.35
C THR A 104 -1.72 -1.60 6.12
N LEU A 105 -1.44 -1.86 7.41
CA LEU A 105 -2.27 -2.72 8.25
C LEU A 105 -3.75 -2.28 8.28
N TYR A 106 -4.02 -0.98 8.13
CA TYR A 106 -5.40 -0.46 8.06
C TYR A 106 -6.17 -1.03 6.86
N TYR A 107 -5.49 -1.24 5.74
CA TYR A 107 -6.08 -1.76 4.50
C TYR A 107 -6.10 -3.28 4.43
N ALA A 108 -5.34 -3.97 5.28
CA ALA A 108 -5.28 -5.43 5.32
C ALA A 108 -6.64 -6.04 5.70
N SER A 109 -6.90 -7.27 5.24
CA SER A 109 -8.09 -8.04 5.64
C SER A 109 -8.15 -8.24 7.16
N GLU A 110 -9.34 -8.56 7.68
CA GLU A 110 -9.50 -8.91 9.11
C GLU A 110 -8.60 -10.08 9.50
N LYS A 111 -8.47 -11.08 8.63
CA LYS A 111 -7.58 -12.22 8.82
C LYS A 111 -6.12 -11.80 8.99
N LEU A 112 -5.62 -10.90 8.16
CA LEU A 112 -4.24 -10.42 8.25
C LEU A 112 -4.05 -9.41 9.40
N ARG A 113 -5.07 -8.69 9.80
CA ARG A 113 -5.06 -7.88 11.04
C ARG A 113 -5.08 -8.73 12.31
N ASP A 114 -5.35 -10.05 12.19
CA ASP A 114 -5.20 -11.07 13.25
C ASP A 114 -3.98 -11.99 13.02
N ASP A 115 -3.15 -11.73 12.02
CA ASP A 115 -1.89 -12.43 11.80
C ASP A 115 -0.77 -11.77 12.61
N LYS A 116 -0.17 -12.53 13.55
CA LYS A 116 0.83 -11.99 14.49
C LYS A 116 2.08 -11.48 13.78
N GLU A 117 2.53 -12.13 12.71
CA GLU A 117 3.73 -11.75 11.97
C GLU A 117 3.50 -10.42 11.22
N VAL A 118 2.33 -10.28 10.57
CA VAL A 118 1.95 -9.05 9.87
C VAL A 118 1.82 -7.89 10.85
N VAL A 119 1.11 -8.08 11.95
CA VAL A 119 0.91 -7.05 12.97
C VAL A 119 2.23 -6.67 13.63
N LYS A 120 3.11 -7.64 13.93
CA LYS A 120 4.44 -7.37 14.48
C LYS A 120 5.24 -6.46 13.55
N ALA A 121 5.35 -6.81 12.27
CA ALA A 121 6.06 -5.97 11.29
C ALA A 121 5.47 -4.56 11.20
N ALA A 122 4.14 -4.42 11.25
CA ALA A 122 3.48 -3.12 11.22
C ALA A 122 3.79 -2.26 12.46
N VAL A 123 3.73 -2.84 13.67
CA VAL A 123 3.98 -2.09 14.92
C VAL A 123 5.45 -1.79 15.15
N GLU A 124 6.37 -2.63 14.64
CA GLU A 124 7.81 -2.32 14.61
C GLU A 124 8.10 -1.07 13.78
N ASN A 125 7.38 -0.88 12.67
CA ASN A 125 7.48 0.33 11.85
C ASN A 125 6.75 1.53 12.50
N LYS A 126 5.54 1.32 13.02
CA LYS A 126 4.73 2.38 13.64
C LYS A 126 3.83 1.83 14.76
N GLY A 127 4.20 2.03 16.03
CA GLY A 127 3.52 1.46 17.19
C GLY A 127 2.02 1.79 17.29
N LEU A 128 1.63 3.01 16.91
CA LEU A 128 0.22 3.44 16.93
C LEU A 128 -0.70 2.62 16.03
N ILE A 129 -0.15 1.86 15.09
CA ILE A 129 -0.93 1.02 14.17
C ILE A 129 -1.54 -0.19 14.88
N VAL A 130 -1.08 -0.54 16.07
CA VAL A 130 -1.69 -1.57 16.92
C VAL A 130 -3.21 -1.39 17.06
N LYS A 131 -3.72 -0.17 16.96
CA LYS A 131 -5.17 0.11 16.99
C LYS A 131 -5.98 -0.61 15.90
N TYR A 132 -5.35 -0.99 14.79
CA TYR A 132 -5.98 -1.70 13.68
C TYR A 132 -5.84 -3.23 13.77
N ALA A 133 -5.01 -3.72 14.69
CA ALA A 133 -4.91 -5.14 14.97
C ALA A 133 -6.20 -5.68 15.61
N SER A 134 -6.41 -6.99 15.50
CA SER A 134 -7.51 -7.67 16.19
C SER A 134 -7.45 -7.45 17.70
N LEU A 135 -8.59 -7.65 18.39
CA LEU A 135 -8.62 -7.56 19.85
C LEU A 135 -7.66 -8.58 20.48
N ARG A 136 -7.55 -9.77 19.90
CA ARG A 136 -6.62 -10.83 20.36
C ARG A 136 -5.17 -10.32 20.36
N LEU A 137 -4.74 -9.67 19.27
CA LEU A 137 -3.37 -9.17 19.17
C LEU A 137 -3.14 -7.87 19.95
N ARG A 138 -4.18 -7.08 20.19
CA ARG A 138 -4.11 -5.95 21.14
C ARG A 138 -4.05 -6.39 22.60
N SER A 139 -4.28 -7.70 22.87
CA SER A 139 -4.10 -8.37 24.17
C SER A 139 -2.78 -9.17 24.23
N ASP A 140 -2.02 -9.25 23.16
CA ASP A 140 -0.76 -9.99 23.11
C ASP A 140 0.37 -9.14 23.73
N LYS A 141 1.06 -9.70 24.73
CA LYS A 141 2.12 -8.98 25.49
C LYS A 141 3.29 -8.57 24.59
N GLU A 142 3.74 -9.45 23.70
CA GLU A 142 4.86 -9.16 22.79
C GLU A 142 4.51 -8.01 21.84
N ILE A 143 3.33 -8.05 21.23
CA ILE A 143 2.86 -6.97 20.34
C ILE A 143 2.73 -5.65 21.11
N ALA A 144 2.18 -5.70 22.32
CA ALA A 144 2.02 -4.52 23.16
C ALA A 144 3.37 -3.88 23.54
N GLU A 145 4.34 -4.69 23.96
CA GLU A 145 5.67 -4.22 24.31
C GLU A 145 6.37 -3.53 23.12
N ILE A 146 6.32 -4.16 21.94
CA ILE A 146 6.89 -3.57 20.71
C ILE A 146 6.19 -2.24 20.38
N ALA A 147 4.86 -2.23 20.40
CA ALA A 147 4.08 -1.05 20.08
C ALA A 147 4.36 0.12 21.04
N ILE A 148 4.42 -0.13 22.35
CA ILE A 148 4.71 0.87 23.39
C ILE A 148 6.15 1.36 23.31
N ASN A 149 7.11 0.47 23.06
CA ASN A 149 8.52 0.85 22.91
C ASN A 149 8.73 1.75 21.70
N GLN A 150 7.98 1.52 20.62
CA GLN A 150 8.01 2.35 19.43
C GLN A 150 7.26 3.68 19.63
N ASP A 151 6.10 3.67 20.30
CA ASP A 151 5.33 4.86 20.66
C ASP A 151 4.49 4.62 21.91
N LYS A 152 4.83 5.30 23.02
CA LYS A 152 4.13 5.16 24.31
C LYS A 152 2.62 5.39 24.22
N ARG A 153 2.16 6.19 23.25
CA ARG A 153 0.72 6.43 23.01
C ARG A 153 -0.02 5.19 22.53
N ALA A 154 0.70 4.15 22.08
CA ALA A 154 0.10 2.86 21.68
C ALA A 154 -0.64 2.20 22.85
N TYR A 155 -0.20 2.42 24.11
CA TYR A 155 -0.85 1.88 25.31
C TYR A 155 -2.37 2.12 25.33
N GLN A 156 -2.85 3.27 24.86
CA GLN A 156 -4.29 3.59 24.87
C GLN A 156 -5.13 2.60 24.05
N PHE A 157 -4.54 1.95 23.03
CA PHE A 157 -5.22 1.05 22.08
C PHE A 157 -5.18 -0.43 22.50
N LEU A 158 -4.42 -0.78 23.54
CA LEU A 158 -4.36 -2.14 24.07
C LEU A 158 -5.70 -2.53 24.70
N SER A 159 -5.93 -3.84 24.86
CA SER A 159 -7.13 -4.33 25.55
C SER A 159 -7.17 -3.89 27.02
N LYS A 160 -8.38 -3.84 27.57
CA LYS A 160 -8.56 -3.47 28.99
C LYS A 160 -7.90 -4.48 29.92
N GLU A 161 -8.00 -5.77 29.56
CA GLU A 161 -7.44 -6.87 30.32
C GLU A 161 -5.92 -6.72 30.43
N LEU A 162 -5.25 -6.51 29.30
CA LEU A 162 -3.79 -6.35 29.27
C LEU A 162 -3.34 -5.10 30.04
N LYS A 163 -4.06 -3.98 29.91
CA LYS A 163 -3.76 -2.74 30.66
C LYS A 163 -3.84 -2.97 32.18
N ASN A 164 -4.83 -3.74 32.65
CA ASN A 164 -4.97 -4.08 34.06
C ASN A 164 -3.80 -4.95 34.55
N GLU A 165 -3.36 -5.93 33.76
CA GLU A 165 -2.18 -6.74 34.07
C GLU A 165 -0.88 -5.92 34.13
N MET A 166 -0.70 -4.96 33.22
CA MET A 166 0.49 -4.10 33.18
C MET A 166 0.53 -3.04 34.28
N SER A 167 -0.59 -2.80 34.97
CA SER A 167 -0.70 -1.80 36.04
C SER A 167 -0.51 -2.39 37.45
N GLN A 168 -0.32 -3.72 37.56
CA GLN A 168 -0.03 -4.44 38.79
C GLN A 168 1.47 -4.64 39.00
#